data_818dba2b94e0fa72abccfa3acdd507a8
#
_entry.id   818dba2b94e0fa72abccfa3acdd507a8
#
_cell.length_a   1.000
_cell.length_b   1.000
_cell.length_c   1.000
_cell.angle_alpha   90.00
_cell.angle_beta   90.00
_cell.angle_gamma   90.00
#
_symmetry.space_group_name_H-M   'P 1'
#
loop_
_entity.id
_entity.type
_entity.pdbx_description
1 polymer ?
#
loop_
_entity_poly.entity_id
_entity_poly.type
_entity_poly.pdbx_seq_one_letter_code
_entity_poly.pdbx_strand_id
1 'polypeptide(L)'
;MGWWNRLVLQARQVRQRLLDRYRQWQIGGDEAAVVAALSLGDKSGLSKRLRDDYSRAGVAHVLALSGLHLGILCGLFSLFSRRRSGRWLSSLLTLTCAWAFALLTGLSPSVVRAALLLSLYSVFFLALRRPQPLNVLLATVLLMVIVRPLLVYDLGFQLSVLSVLSIHLFLPILVPPFLVAPKTSRRAVWWRCLARGLWSFASLSIAAQIGTSPLVAYAFGSLPTYFLISNLVAVPCATLLLYLVVALFLTTPLPVVQTVVAQMVVSVAKVMNEVLRWVSSLPCATIELHPTILQTVLCYALLLTIWAMGWRLQQRFQSSKNELT
;
A
#
# COMPACT_ATOMS: atom_id res chain seq x y z
N MET A 1 16.17 -22.88 -23.97
CA MET A 1 15.66 -21.96 -22.96
C MET A 1 14.54 -21.13 -23.59
N GLY A 2 13.32 -21.18 -23.05
CA GLY A 2 12.18 -20.45 -23.63
C GLY A 2 12.37 -18.92 -23.50
N TRP A 3 11.70 -18.15 -24.35
CA TRP A 3 11.75 -16.68 -24.36
C TRP A 3 11.41 -16.06 -22.98
N TRP A 4 10.47 -16.67 -22.24
CA TRP A 4 10.07 -16.26 -20.89
C TRP A 4 11.22 -16.33 -19.89
N ASN A 5 11.98 -17.43 -19.89
CA ASN A 5 13.14 -17.58 -18.99
C ASN A 5 14.23 -16.57 -19.30
N ARG A 6 14.42 -16.22 -20.58
CA ARG A 6 15.38 -15.16 -20.99
C ARG A 6 14.94 -13.79 -20.44
N LEU A 7 13.65 -13.47 -20.55
CA LEU A 7 13.10 -12.22 -20.06
C LEU A 7 13.22 -12.08 -18.54
N VAL A 8 12.91 -13.14 -17.78
CA VAL A 8 13.09 -13.17 -16.31
C VAL A 8 14.56 -13.04 -15.91
N LEU A 9 15.48 -13.68 -16.63
CA LEU A 9 16.91 -13.55 -16.38
C LEU A 9 17.41 -12.13 -16.67
N GLN A 10 16.99 -11.50 -17.75
CA GLN A 10 17.30 -10.12 -18.06
C GLN A 10 16.80 -9.16 -16.98
N ALA A 11 15.55 -9.35 -16.51
CA ALA A 11 14.99 -8.55 -15.43
C ALA A 11 15.81 -8.66 -14.13
N ARG A 12 16.25 -9.89 -13.78
CA ARG A 12 17.14 -10.11 -12.63
C ARG A 12 18.50 -9.41 -12.79
N GLN A 13 19.09 -9.46 -13.98
CA GLN A 13 20.35 -8.76 -14.27
C GLN A 13 20.18 -7.24 -14.17
N VAL A 14 19.09 -6.69 -14.72
CA VAL A 14 18.76 -5.26 -14.59
C VAL A 14 18.59 -4.89 -13.12
N ARG A 15 17.82 -5.67 -12.36
CA ARG A 15 17.65 -5.46 -10.90
C ARG A 15 19.00 -5.42 -10.19
N GLN A 16 19.90 -6.37 -10.49
CA GLN A 16 21.23 -6.40 -9.85
C GLN A 16 22.05 -5.16 -10.21
N ARG A 17 22.05 -4.75 -11.47
CA ARG A 17 22.72 -3.49 -11.89
C ARG A 17 22.16 -2.27 -11.18
N LEU A 18 20.86 -2.21 -10.94
CA LEU A 18 20.22 -1.11 -10.19
C LEU A 18 20.64 -1.11 -8.72
N LEU A 19 20.74 -2.30 -8.09
CA LEU A 19 21.26 -2.43 -6.72
C LEU A 19 22.73 -2.00 -6.60
N ASP A 20 23.56 -2.35 -7.59
CA ASP A 20 24.97 -1.93 -7.62
C ASP A 20 25.12 -0.41 -7.77
N ARG A 21 24.16 0.25 -8.45
CA ARG A 21 24.12 1.73 -8.53
C ARG A 21 23.91 2.38 -7.17
N TYR A 22 23.12 1.80 -6.26
CA TYR A 22 22.94 2.35 -4.91
C TYR A 22 24.28 2.41 -4.16
N ARG A 23 25.12 1.38 -4.31
CA ARG A 23 26.49 1.38 -3.73
C ARG A 23 27.36 2.48 -4.32
N GLN A 24 27.29 2.71 -5.65
CA GLN A 24 28.03 3.78 -6.32
C GLN A 24 27.60 5.17 -5.84
N TRP A 25 26.34 5.35 -5.45
CA TRP A 25 25.80 6.60 -4.93
C TRP A 25 25.99 6.75 -3.41
N GLN A 26 26.85 5.92 -2.81
CA GLN A 26 27.19 5.95 -1.39
C GLN A 26 25.99 5.77 -0.45
N ILE A 27 24.91 5.17 -0.93
CA ILE A 27 23.79 4.77 -0.09
C ILE A 27 24.20 3.45 0.57
N GLY A 28 24.41 3.47 1.90
CA GLY A 28 24.91 2.33 2.66
C GLY A 28 24.05 2.01 3.88
N GLY A 29 24.41 0.96 4.61
CA GLY A 29 23.80 0.60 5.89
C GLY A 29 22.32 0.16 5.82
N ASP A 30 21.59 0.38 6.90
CA ASP A 30 20.17 0.08 7.03
C ASP A 30 19.31 0.89 6.02
N GLU A 31 19.74 2.11 5.67
CA GLU A 31 19.07 2.98 4.69
C GLU A 31 19.09 2.35 3.30
N ALA A 32 20.24 1.84 2.86
CA ALA A 32 20.35 1.13 1.59
C ALA A 32 19.44 -0.11 1.55
N ALA A 33 19.42 -0.87 2.64
CA ALA A 33 18.59 -2.07 2.75
C ALA A 33 17.09 -1.75 2.63
N VAL A 34 16.64 -0.66 3.27
CA VAL A 34 15.25 -0.20 3.20
C VAL A 34 14.92 0.32 1.80
N VAL A 35 15.78 1.15 1.21
CA VAL A 35 15.57 1.66 -0.16
C VAL A 35 15.52 0.52 -1.18
N ALA A 36 16.41 -0.47 -1.07
CA ALA A 36 16.41 -1.66 -1.94
C ALA A 36 15.15 -2.50 -1.77
N ALA A 37 14.68 -2.68 -0.53
CA ALA A 37 13.44 -3.41 -0.25
C ALA A 37 12.21 -2.70 -0.82
N LEU A 38 12.10 -1.37 -0.63
CA LEU A 38 10.98 -0.56 -1.08
C LEU A 38 10.90 -0.40 -2.60
N SER A 39 12.05 -0.24 -3.27
CA SER A 39 12.10 0.10 -4.70
C SER A 39 12.24 -1.13 -5.60
N LEU A 40 13.05 -2.11 -5.20
CA LEU A 40 13.40 -3.28 -6.01
C LEU A 40 12.99 -4.62 -5.38
N GLY A 41 12.41 -4.60 -4.18
CA GLY A 41 11.97 -5.79 -3.46
C GLY A 41 13.11 -6.66 -2.95
N ASP A 42 14.31 -6.11 -2.83
CA ASP A 42 15.44 -6.82 -2.29
C ASP A 42 15.50 -6.72 -0.76
N LYS A 43 15.20 -7.84 -0.11
CA LYS A 43 15.20 -7.97 1.34
C LYS A 43 16.48 -8.55 1.91
N SER A 44 17.46 -8.87 1.05
CA SER A 44 18.69 -9.58 1.47
C SER A 44 19.54 -8.74 2.44
N GLY A 45 19.55 -7.42 2.27
CA GLY A 45 20.28 -6.49 3.13
C GLY A 45 19.58 -6.15 4.45
N LEU A 46 18.31 -6.53 4.65
CA LEU A 46 17.56 -6.20 5.85
C LEU A 46 18.07 -7.01 7.05
N SER A 47 18.63 -6.36 8.06
CA SER A 47 19.00 -6.99 9.33
C SER A 47 17.78 -7.55 10.07
N LYS A 48 17.97 -8.57 10.91
CA LYS A 48 16.90 -9.12 11.76
C LYS A 48 16.31 -8.02 12.64
N ARG A 49 17.17 -7.22 13.27
CA ARG A 49 16.75 -6.12 14.13
C ARG A 49 15.84 -5.13 13.39
N LEU A 50 16.21 -4.73 12.19
CA LEU A 50 15.40 -3.80 11.38
C LEU A 50 14.03 -4.39 11.03
N ARG A 51 13.95 -5.68 10.67
CA ARG A 51 12.68 -6.37 10.41
C ARG A 51 11.81 -6.43 11.67
N ASP A 52 12.41 -6.71 12.82
CA ASP A 52 11.71 -6.78 14.11
C ASP A 52 11.19 -5.40 14.51
N ASP A 53 11.97 -4.31 14.32
CA ASP A 53 11.54 -2.93 14.58
C ASP A 53 10.32 -2.57 13.72
N TYR A 54 10.35 -2.85 12.43
CA TYR A 54 9.21 -2.60 11.52
C TYR A 54 7.98 -3.46 11.85
N SER A 55 8.21 -4.70 12.28
CA SER A 55 7.13 -5.61 12.69
C SER A 55 6.45 -5.11 13.95
N ARG A 56 7.22 -4.76 14.99
CA ARG A 56 6.72 -4.22 16.27
C ARG A 56 6.03 -2.88 16.09
N ALA A 57 6.54 -2.03 15.20
CA ALA A 57 5.89 -0.78 14.83
C ALA A 57 4.60 -0.98 13.98
N GLY A 58 4.31 -2.20 13.50
CA GLY A 58 3.11 -2.51 12.72
C GLY A 58 3.19 -2.15 11.24
N VAL A 59 4.39 -1.90 10.72
CA VAL A 59 4.63 -1.50 9.33
C VAL A 59 5.49 -2.49 8.54
N ALA A 60 5.55 -3.76 8.96
CA ALA A 60 6.25 -4.81 8.23
C ALA A 60 5.79 -4.93 6.77
N HIS A 61 4.53 -4.62 6.50
CA HIS A 61 3.94 -4.61 5.16
C HIS A 61 4.56 -3.54 4.23
N VAL A 62 5.17 -2.49 4.77
CA VAL A 62 5.88 -1.46 4.00
C VAL A 62 7.18 -2.03 3.43
N LEU A 63 7.93 -2.85 4.20
CA LEU A 63 9.14 -3.56 3.70
C LEU A 63 8.80 -4.67 2.69
N ALA A 64 7.56 -5.11 2.67
CA ALA A 64 7.08 -6.02 1.63
C ALA A 64 6.54 -5.18 0.47
N LEU A 65 7.06 -5.41 -0.74
CA LEU A 65 6.48 -4.79 -1.92
C LEU A 65 4.98 -5.06 -1.95
N SER A 66 4.20 -4.00 -1.96
CA SER A 66 2.74 -4.05 -1.86
C SER A 66 2.06 -3.36 -3.02
N GLY A 67 0.75 -3.54 -3.13
CA GLY A 67 -0.07 -2.79 -4.08
C GLY A 67 0.02 -1.28 -3.90
N LEU A 68 0.33 -0.80 -2.68
CA LEU A 68 0.55 0.62 -2.41
C LEU A 68 1.74 1.16 -3.22
N HIS A 69 2.89 0.46 -3.22
CA HIS A 69 4.08 0.88 -3.97
C HIS A 69 3.79 0.98 -5.47
N LEU A 70 3.12 -0.05 -6.01
CA LEU A 70 2.72 -0.06 -7.40
C LEU A 70 1.71 1.06 -7.71
N GLY A 71 0.73 1.28 -6.83
CA GLY A 71 -0.25 2.35 -6.93
C GLY A 71 0.40 3.74 -6.93
N ILE A 72 1.41 3.97 -6.09
CA ILE A 72 2.18 5.22 -6.02
C ILE A 72 2.90 5.47 -7.35
N LEU A 73 3.65 4.47 -7.86
CA LEU A 73 4.38 4.58 -9.12
C LEU A 73 3.44 4.81 -10.31
N CYS A 74 2.36 4.02 -10.39
CA CYS A 74 1.36 4.16 -11.46
C CYS A 74 0.52 5.43 -11.34
N GLY A 75 0.39 5.98 -10.13
CA GLY A 75 -0.35 7.22 -9.86
C GLY A 75 0.17 8.42 -10.65
N LEU A 76 1.47 8.46 -10.94
CA LEU A 76 2.07 9.49 -11.81
C LEU A 76 1.40 9.55 -13.19
N PHE A 77 0.99 8.42 -13.74
CA PHE A 77 0.38 8.37 -15.06
C PHE A 77 -1.09 8.82 -15.07
N SER A 78 -1.73 8.86 -13.89
CA SER A 78 -3.10 9.38 -13.76
C SER A 78 -3.19 10.87 -14.12
N LEU A 79 -2.07 11.62 -14.03
CA LEU A 79 -1.98 13.01 -14.44
C LEU A 79 -2.29 13.20 -15.94
N PHE A 80 -1.97 12.21 -16.77
CA PHE A 80 -2.24 12.21 -18.20
C PHE A 80 -3.70 11.87 -18.53
N SER A 81 -4.46 11.34 -17.56
CA SER A 81 -5.85 10.90 -17.75
C SER A 81 -6.89 12.04 -17.81
N ARG A 82 -6.50 13.29 -17.57
CA ARG A 82 -7.43 14.45 -17.49
C ARG A 82 -8.16 14.75 -18.82
N ARG A 83 -7.58 14.38 -19.96
CA ARG A 83 -8.21 14.52 -21.28
C ARG A 83 -8.79 13.20 -21.76
N ARG A 84 -9.91 13.24 -22.52
CA ARG A 84 -10.57 12.03 -23.05
C ARG A 84 -9.64 11.15 -23.90
N SER A 85 -8.76 11.79 -24.69
CA SER A 85 -7.70 11.14 -25.46
C SER A 85 -6.60 10.52 -24.56
N GLY A 86 -6.33 11.11 -23.37
CA GLY A 86 -5.30 10.65 -22.45
C GLY A 86 -5.66 9.38 -21.67
N ARG A 87 -6.93 8.94 -21.68
CA ARG A 87 -7.35 7.76 -20.90
C ARG A 87 -6.71 6.46 -21.39
N TRP A 88 -6.67 6.26 -22.72
CA TRP A 88 -6.00 5.11 -23.32
C TRP A 88 -4.50 5.11 -23.05
N LEU A 89 -3.86 6.27 -23.23
CA LEU A 89 -2.44 6.43 -22.97
C LEU A 89 -2.11 6.19 -21.48
N SER A 90 -2.88 6.79 -20.58
CA SER A 90 -2.73 6.58 -19.12
C SER A 90 -2.88 5.11 -18.74
N SER A 91 -3.92 4.43 -19.27
CA SER A 91 -4.12 3.00 -19.00
C SER A 91 -2.97 2.15 -19.54
N LEU A 92 -2.50 2.42 -20.76
CA LEU A 92 -1.37 1.70 -21.37
C LEU A 92 -0.08 1.91 -20.55
N LEU A 93 0.23 3.16 -20.17
CA LEU A 93 1.40 3.47 -19.34
C LEU A 93 1.31 2.81 -17.97
N THR A 94 0.13 2.83 -17.34
CA THR A 94 -0.10 2.17 -16.05
C THR A 94 0.13 0.65 -16.16
N LEU A 95 -0.42 0.00 -17.18
CA LEU A 95 -0.24 -1.44 -17.41
C LEU A 95 1.22 -1.79 -17.66
N THR A 96 1.87 -1.06 -18.58
CA THR A 96 3.28 -1.29 -18.91
C THR A 96 4.17 -1.11 -17.67
N CYS A 97 3.96 -0.03 -16.89
CA CYS A 97 4.69 0.21 -15.65
C CYS A 97 4.45 -0.88 -14.61
N ALA A 98 3.19 -1.29 -14.42
CA ALA A 98 2.82 -2.30 -13.44
C ALA A 98 3.51 -3.66 -13.72
N TRP A 99 3.47 -4.12 -14.96
CA TRP A 99 4.10 -5.38 -15.34
C TRP A 99 5.62 -5.29 -15.44
N ALA A 100 6.18 -4.17 -15.90
CA ALA A 100 7.62 -3.92 -15.87
C ALA A 100 8.15 -3.95 -14.44
N PHE A 101 7.46 -3.29 -13.51
CA PHE A 101 7.81 -3.32 -12.09
C PHE A 101 7.66 -4.73 -11.50
N ALA A 102 6.61 -5.48 -11.84
CA ALA A 102 6.43 -6.87 -11.41
C ALA A 102 7.58 -7.78 -11.89
N LEU A 103 8.01 -7.63 -13.14
CA LEU A 103 9.16 -8.36 -13.69
C LEU A 103 10.47 -7.97 -12.99
N LEU A 104 10.70 -6.66 -12.79
CA LEU A 104 11.89 -6.13 -12.14
C LEU A 104 12.02 -6.64 -10.71
N THR A 105 10.92 -6.72 -9.98
CA THR A 105 10.88 -7.17 -8.57
C THR A 105 10.81 -8.69 -8.43
N GLY A 106 10.97 -9.44 -9.52
CA GLY A 106 11.02 -10.90 -9.53
C GLY A 106 9.68 -11.58 -9.41
N LEU A 107 8.60 -10.94 -9.88
CA LEU A 107 7.22 -11.47 -9.89
C LEU A 107 6.74 -11.89 -8.49
N SER A 108 7.06 -11.08 -7.48
CA SER A 108 6.59 -11.37 -6.12
C SER A 108 5.05 -11.48 -6.10
N PRO A 109 4.47 -12.44 -5.35
CA PRO A 109 3.03 -12.68 -5.35
C PRO A 109 2.20 -11.43 -5.06
N SER A 110 2.68 -10.56 -4.15
CA SER A 110 2.00 -9.31 -3.79
C SER A 110 1.95 -8.31 -4.94
N VAL A 111 3.05 -8.15 -5.69
CA VAL A 111 3.11 -7.22 -6.83
C VAL A 111 2.32 -7.76 -8.01
N VAL A 112 2.36 -9.08 -8.26
CA VAL A 112 1.54 -9.71 -9.32
C VAL A 112 0.05 -9.51 -9.05
N ARG A 113 -0.41 -9.67 -7.78
CA ARG A 113 -1.81 -9.39 -7.41
C ARG A 113 -2.18 -7.95 -7.73
N ALA A 114 -1.34 -7.00 -7.31
CA ALA A 114 -1.59 -5.58 -7.55
C ALA A 114 -1.57 -5.24 -9.05
N ALA A 115 -0.67 -5.82 -9.83
CA ALA A 115 -0.62 -5.63 -11.27
C ALA A 115 -1.87 -6.19 -11.96
N LEU A 116 -2.35 -7.37 -11.55
CA LEU A 116 -3.61 -7.94 -12.05
C LEU A 116 -4.82 -7.09 -11.68
N LEU A 117 -4.90 -6.60 -10.42
CA LEU A 117 -5.98 -5.71 -9.98
C LEU A 117 -6.02 -4.42 -10.83
N LEU A 118 -4.86 -3.79 -11.04
CA LEU A 118 -4.74 -2.60 -11.88
C LEU A 118 -5.06 -2.90 -13.35
N SER A 119 -4.69 -4.07 -13.85
CA SER A 119 -5.00 -4.50 -15.21
C SER A 119 -6.50 -4.63 -15.42
N LEU A 120 -7.18 -5.36 -14.55
CA LEU A 120 -8.63 -5.52 -14.62
C LEU A 120 -9.37 -4.20 -14.40
N TYR A 121 -8.90 -3.38 -13.45
CA TYR A 121 -9.46 -2.04 -13.25
C TYR A 121 -9.33 -1.18 -14.52
N SER A 122 -8.18 -1.20 -15.18
CA SER A 122 -7.94 -0.46 -16.42
C SER A 122 -8.83 -0.94 -17.56
N VAL A 123 -8.98 -2.25 -17.71
CA VAL A 123 -9.87 -2.86 -18.72
C VAL A 123 -11.33 -2.45 -18.46
N PHE A 124 -11.82 -2.61 -17.24
CA PHE A 124 -13.19 -2.23 -16.89
C PHE A 124 -13.40 -0.72 -16.98
N PHE A 125 -12.41 0.10 -16.62
CA PHE A 125 -12.47 1.56 -16.76
C PHE A 125 -12.61 1.99 -18.23
N LEU A 126 -11.94 1.31 -19.15
CA LEU A 126 -12.06 1.57 -20.59
C LEU A 126 -13.38 1.07 -21.14
N ALA A 127 -13.87 -0.09 -20.70
CA ALA A 127 -15.10 -0.71 -21.19
C ALA A 127 -16.37 -0.08 -20.56
N LEU A 128 -16.41 0.05 -19.22
CA LEU A 128 -17.62 0.40 -18.46
C LEU A 128 -17.63 1.85 -17.97
N ARG A 129 -16.56 2.60 -18.14
CA ARG A 129 -16.35 3.99 -17.68
C ARG A 129 -16.33 4.18 -16.15
N ARG A 130 -17.03 3.37 -15.36
CA ARG A 130 -17.09 3.43 -13.88
C ARG A 130 -17.05 2.01 -13.30
N PRO A 131 -15.88 1.37 -13.22
CA PRO A 131 -15.76 0.07 -12.60
C PRO A 131 -16.04 0.18 -11.10
N GLN A 132 -16.83 -0.75 -10.58
CA GLN A 132 -17.01 -0.88 -9.13
C GLN A 132 -15.80 -1.59 -8.53
N PRO A 133 -15.10 -0.99 -7.54
CA PRO A 133 -13.87 -1.56 -6.99
C PRO A 133 -14.04 -2.98 -6.42
N LEU A 134 -15.20 -3.27 -5.81
CA LEU A 134 -15.50 -4.59 -5.27
C LEU A 134 -15.58 -5.65 -6.37
N ASN A 135 -16.25 -5.35 -7.50
CA ASN A 135 -16.35 -6.29 -8.61
C ASN A 135 -14.97 -6.58 -9.24
N VAL A 136 -14.12 -5.54 -9.32
CA VAL A 136 -12.74 -5.71 -9.80
C VAL A 136 -11.93 -6.58 -8.84
N LEU A 137 -12.07 -6.37 -7.53
CA LEU A 137 -11.41 -7.21 -6.52
C LEU A 137 -11.87 -8.67 -6.64
N LEU A 138 -13.17 -8.91 -6.69
CA LEU A 138 -13.72 -10.27 -6.79
C LEU A 138 -13.28 -10.97 -8.09
N ALA A 139 -13.31 -10.27 -9.22
CA ALA A 139 -12.80 -10.81 -10.48
C ALA A 139 -11.29 -11.13 -10.42
N THR A 140 -10.50 -10.28 -9.75
CA THR A 140 -9.07 -10.52 -9.55
C THR A 140 -8.82 -11.76 -8.69
N VAL A 141 -9.54 -11.88 -7.57
CA VAL A 141 -9.45 -13.04 -6.67
C VAL A 141 -9.84 -14.31 -7.40
N LEU A 142 -10.97 -14.30 -8.11
CA LEU A 142 -11.45 -15.45 -8.87
C LEU A 142 -10.42 -15.90 -9.93
N LEU A 143 -9.90 -14.96 -10.72
CA LEU A 143 -8.89 -15.26 -11.73
C LEU A 143 -7.64 -15.88 -11.11
N MET A 144 -7.15 -15.34 -9.99
CA MET A 144 -5.96 -15.87 -9.32
C MET A 144 -6.17 -17.27 -8.75
N VAL A 145 -7.34 -17.52 -8.16
CA VAL A 145 -7.68 -18.84 -7.59
C VAL A 145 -7.87 -19.88 -8.69
N ILE A 146 -8.46 -19.52 -9.83
CA ILE A 146 -8.57 -20.43 -10.99
C ILE A 146 -7.18 -20.83 -11.49
N VAL A 147 -6.24 -19.88 -11.61
CA VAL A 147 -4.89 -20.14 -12.11
C VAL A 147 -4.03 -20.90 -11.08
N ARG A 148 -4.19 -20.59 -9.80
CA ARG A 148 -3.42 -21.20 -8.69
C ARG A 148 -4.31 -21.37 -7.46
N PRO A 149 -5.05 -22.49 -7.34
CA PRO A 149 -5.99 -22.69 -6.20
C PRO A 149 -5.32 -22.66 -4.83
N LEU A 150 -4.07 -23.10 -4.73
CA LEU A 150 -3.31 -23.10 -3.47
C LEU A 150 -3.00 -21.71 -2.92
N LEU A 151 -3.21 -20.63 -3.69
CA LEU A 151 -3.06 -19.26 -3.19
C LEU A 151 -4.02 -18.93 -2.04
N VAL A 152 -5.15 -19.64 -1.94
CA VAL A 152 -6.09 -19.45 -0.84
C VAL A 152 -5.44 -19.70 0.53
N TYR A 153 -4.43 -20.56 0.60
CA TYR A 153 -3.68 -20.87 1.83
C TYR A 153 -2.48 -19.92 2.06
N ASP A 154 -2.15 -19.06 1.11
CA ASP A 154 -1.07 -18.07 1.26
C ASP A 154 -1.53 -16.90 2.14
N LEU A 155 -0.87 -16.73 3.31
CA LEU A 155 -1.18 -15.65 4.26
C LEU A 155 -1.08 -14.26 3.61
N GLY A 156 -0.10 -14.04 2.74
CA GLY A 156 0.06 -12.77 2.06
C GLY A 156 -1.10 -12.50 1.10
N PHE A 157 -1.65 -13.52 0.46
CA PHE A 157 -2.85 -13.41 -0.37
C PHE A 157 -4.07 -13.07 0.48
N GLN A 158 -4.30 -13.81 1.57
CA GLN A 158 -5.42 -13.60 2.48
C GLN A 158 -5.40 -12.19 3.08
N LEU A 159 -4.27 -11.75 3.62
CA LEU A 159 -4.10 -10.41 4.20
C LEU A 159 -4.34 -9.30 3.18
N SER A 160 -3.87 -9.48 1.94
CA SER A 160 -4.09 -8.49 0.88
C SER A 160 -5.56 -8.37 0.46
N VAL A 161 -6.25 -9.49 0.31
CA VAL A 161 -7.68 -9.51 -0.03
C VAL A 161 -8.51 -8.92 1.12
N LEU A 162 -8.26 -9.36 2.35
CA LEU A 162 -8.94 -8.86 3.55
C LEU A 162 -8.73 -7.37 3.75
N SER A 163 -7.51 -6.86 3.53
CA SER A 163 -7.22 -5.42 3.64
C SER A 163 -8.06 -4.61 2.67
N VAL A 164 -8.07 -4.97 1.38
CA VAL A 164 -8.84 -4.22 0.36
C VAL A 164 -10.34 -4.34 0.59
N LEU A 165 -10.83 -5.54 0.93
CA LEU A 165 -12.23 -5.77 1.25
C LEU A 165 -12.67 -4.96 2.47
N SER A 166 -11.87 -4.96 3.53
CA SER A 166 -12.15 -4.22 4.77
C SER A 166 -12.16 -2.71 4.54
N ILE A 167 -11.22 -2.18 3.76
CA ILE A 167 -11.24 -0.78 3.35
C ILE A 167 -12.56 -0.46 2.64
N HIS A 168 -12.98 -1.31 1.71
CA HIS A 168 -14.22 -1.07 0.96
C HIS A 168 -15.47 -1.11 1.84
N LEU A 169 -15.50 -1.99 2.83
CA LEU A 169 -16.63 -2.14 3.75
C LEU A 169 -16.67 -1.07 4.85
N PHE A 170 -15.54 -0.78 5.48
CA PHE A 170 -15.51 0.05 6.70
C PHE A 170 -15.18 1.51 6.43
N LEU A 171 -14.44 1.84 5.36
CA LEU A 171 -14.07 3.24 5.07
C LEU A 171 -15.29 4.16 4.91
N PRO A 172 -16.40 3.77 4.22
CA PRO A 172 -17.58 4.62 4.11
C PRO A 172 -18.25 4.91 5.46
N ILE A 173 -18.11 4.00 6.44
CA ILE A 173 -18.66 4.16 7.80
C ILE A 173 -17.76 5.09 8.63
N LEU A 174 -16.44 4.98 8.48
CA LEU A 174 -15.45 5.74 9.23
C LEU A 174 -15.30 7.18 8.75
N VAL A 175 -15.63 7.48 7.50
CA VAL A 175 -15.59 8.83 6.93
C VAL A 175 -17.01 9.38 6.77
N PRO A 176 -17.57 10.01 7.80
CA PRO A 176 -18.94 10.49 7.74
C PRO A 176 -19.09 11.70 6.80
N PRO A 177 -20.26 11.81 6.12
CA PRO A 177 -20.50 12.82 5.10
C PRO A 177 -20.49 14.27 5.62
N PHE A 178 -20.65 14.52 6.93
CA PHE A 178 -20.61 15.87 7.49
C PHE A 178 -19.20 16.49 7.49
N LEU A 179 -18.13 15.68 7.38
CA LEU A 179 -16.79 16.21 7.13
C LEU A 179 -16.64 16.81 5.73
N VAL A 180 -17.63 16.68 4.87
CA VAL A 180 -17.61 17.14 3.47
C VAL A 180 -18.15 18.56 3.28
N ALA A 181 -18.83 19.20 4.27
CA ALA A 181 -19.47 20.53 4.14
C ALA A 181 -18.88 21.59 5.10
N PRO A 182 -19.20 22.88 4.98
CA PRO A 182 -19.39 23.84 3.90
C PRO A 182 -18.40 25.03 3.90
N LYS A 183 -18.62 25.98 2.96
CA LYS A 183 -17.85 27.22 2.70
C LYS A 183 -17.74 28.14 3.92
N THR A 184 -16.53 28.35 4.43
CA THR A 184 -16.20 29.35 5.48
C THR A 184 -14.79 29.91 5.22
N SER A 185 -14.39 30.96 5.93
CA SER A 185 -13.20 31.78 5.69
C SER A 185 -11.93 31.02 5.28
N ARG A 186 -11.04 31.64 4.48
CA ARG A 186 -9.83 31.02 3.90
C ARG A 186 -8.93 30.31 4.93
N ARG A 187 -8.76 30.85 6.14
CA ARG A 187 -7.94 30.21 7.21
C ARG A 187 -8.61 28.96 7.77
N ALA A 188 -9.93 29.00 7.96
CA ALA A 188 -10.69 27.83 8.41
C ALA A 188 -10.71 26.70 7.36
N VAL A 189 -10.60 27.03 6.08
CA VAL A 189 -10.51 26.06 4.99
C VAL A 189 -9.21 25.25 5.06
N TRP A 190 -8.07 25.88 5.33
CA TRP A 190 -6.78 25.18 5.37
C TRP A 190 -6.70 24.14 6.51
N TRP A 191 -7.05 24.54 7.74
CA TRP A 191 -7.10 23.64 8.89
C TRP A 191 -8.07 22.49 8.70
N ARG A 192 -9.23 22.74 8.07
CA ARG A 192 -10.20 21.70 7.75
C ARG A 192 -9.72 20.75 6.66
N CYS A 193 -9.03 21.24 5.65
CA CYS A 193 -8.41 20.38 4.64
C CYS A 193 -7.35 19.47 5.25
N LEU A 194 -6.50 20.01 6.13
CA LEU A 194 -5.49 19.24 6.86
C LEU A 194 -6.14 18.19 7.77
N ALA A 195 -7.08 18.60 8.62
CA ALA A 195 -7.80 17.70 9.52
C ALA A 195 -8.55 16.60 8.75
N ARG A 196 -9.17 16.94 7.62
CA ARG A 196 -9.83 15.97 6.73
C ARG A 196 -8.83 15.00 6.11
N GLY A 197 -7.68 15.50 5.65
CA GLY A 197 -6.61 14.66 5.10
C GLY A 197 -6.10 13.66 6.15
N LEU A 198 -5.80 14.14 7.35
CA LEU A 198 -5.35 13.31 8.48
C LEU A 198 -6.43 12.28 8.88
N TRP A 199 -7.69 12.71 8.97
CA TRP A 199 -8.79 11.81 9.30
C TRP A 199 -9.02 10.73 8.22
N SER A 200 -9.00 11.11 6.94
CA SER A 200 -9.12 10.16 5.84
C SER A 200 -7.99 9.14 5.85
N PHE A 201 -6.76 9.59 6.12
CA PHE A 201 -5.61 8.71 6.24
C PHE A 201 -5.74 7.76 7.44
N ALA A 202 -6.12 8.28 8.60
CA ALA A 202 -6.36 7.49 9.81
C ALA A 202 -7.48 6.45 9.57
N SER A 203 -8.61 6.88 8.98
CA SER A 203 -9.74 6.01 8.65
C SER A 203 -9.34 4.88 7.69
N LEU A 204 -8.50 5.18 6.68
CA LEU A 204 -7.98 4.18 5.75
C LEU A 204 -7.13 3.13 6.48
N SER A 205 -6.21 3.59 7.35
CA SER A 205 -5.33 2.71 8.14
C SER A 205 -6.13 1.85 9.12
N ILE A 206 -7.12 2.44 9.81
CA ILE A 206 -8.02 1.72 10.73
C ILE A 206 -8.86 0.70 9.96
N ALA A 207 -9.45 1.09 8.83
CA ALA A 207 -10.26 0.19 8.02
C ALA A 207 -9.46 -1.03 7.55
N ALA A 208 -8.23 -0.84 7.08
CA ALA A 208 -7.34 -1.94 6.70
C ALA A 208 -7.01 -2.85 7.89
N GLN A 209 -6.69 -2.26 9.05
CA GLN A 209 -6.31 -2.98 10.26
C GLN A 209 -7.47 -3.81 10.83
N ILE A 210 -8.69 -3.29 10.83
CA ILE A 210 -9.89 -4.02 11.30
C ILE A 210 -10.00 -5.38 10.61
N GLY A 211 -9.88 -5.42 9.28
CA GLY A 211 -10.02 -6.69 8.56
C GLY A 211 -8.82 -7.60 8.65
N THR A 212 -7.62 -7.07 8.86
CA THR A 212 -6.41 -7.89 8.91
C THR A 212 -6.05 -8.35 10.33
N SER A 213 -6.44 -7.61 11.37
CA SER A 213 -6.07 -7.89 12.77
C SER A 213 -6.38 -9.31 13.24
N PRO A 214 -7.57 -9.90 13.02
CA PRO A 214 -7.84 -11.24 13.53
C PRO A 214 -6.91 -12.29 12.91
N LEU A 215 -6.64 -12.17 11.61
CA LEU A 215 -5.74 -13.09 10.91
C LEU A 215 -4.27 -12.86 11.30
N VAL A 216 -3.86 -11.60 11.50
CA VAL A 216 -2.51 -11.25 11.96
C VAL A 216 -2.26 -11.81 13.37
N ALA A 217 -3.22 -11.64 14.30
CA ALA A 217 -3.13 -12.20 15.64
C ALA A 217 -3.03 -13.74 15.61
N TYR A 218 -3.85 -14.39 14.78
CA TYR A 218 -3.83 -15.84 14.62
C TYR A 218 -2.50 -16.34 14.03
N ALA A 219 -2.00 -15.69 12.98
CA ALA A 219 -0.85 -16.17 12.23
C ALA A 219 0.50 -15.80 12.87
N PHE A 220 0.59 -14.65 13.52
CA PHE A 220 1.85 -14.11 14.07
C PHE A 220 1.88 -14.01 15.59
N GLY A 221 0.76 -14.29 16.27
CA GLY A 221 0.68 -14.26 17.74
C GLY A 221 0.86 -12.87 18.35
N SER A 222 0.80 -11.80 17.56
CA SER A 222 1.03 -10.45 18.04
C SER A 222 0.26 -9.41 17.22
N LEU A 223 -0.21 -8.34 17.89
CA LEU A 223 -0.82 -7.18 17.26
C LEU A 223 -0.05 -5.90 17.62
N PRO A 224 0.36 -5.09 16.63
CA PRO A 224 0.99 -3.80 16.88
C PRO A 224 -0.06 -2.79 17.37
N THR A 225 0.25 -2.07 18.44
CA THR A 225 -0.65 -1.07 19.03
C THR A 225 -0.50 0.31 18.39
N TYR A 226 0.72 0.69 18.04
CA TYR A 226 1.04 2.03 17.51
C TYR A 226 1.02 2.09 15.98
N PHE A 227 0.37 1.13 15.31
CA PHE A 227 0.31 1.05 13.84
C PHE A 227 -0.15 2.35 13.16
N LEU A 228 -1.05 3.11 13.82
CA LEU A 228 -1.59 4.35 13.27
C LEU A 228 -0.52 5.44 13.19
N ILE A 229 0.27 5.61 14.27
CA ILE A 229 1.39 6.56 14.33
C ILE A 229 2.47 6.15 13.34
N SER A 230 2.80 4.86 13.33
CA SER A 230 3.80 4.30 12.41
C SER A 230 3.41 4.49 10.95
N ASN A 231 2.15 4.23 10.59
CA ASN A 231 1.65 4.44 9.23
C ASN A 231 1.68 5.91 8.82
N LEU A 232 1.38 6.83 9.75
CA LEU A 232 1.41 8.27 9.49
C LEU A 232 2.79 8.76 9.04
N VAL A 233 3.86 8.09 9.47
CA VAL A 233 5.24 8.39 9.08
C VAL A 233 5.70 7.48 7.93
N ALA A 234 5.51 6.17 8.07
CA ALA A 234 6.05 5.20 7.12
C ALA A 234 5.47 5.35 5.71
N VAL A 235 4.16 5.58 5.57
CA VAL A 235 3.53 5.67 4.24
C VAL A 235 3.95 6.93 3.47
N PRO A 236 3.96 8.16 4.05
CA PRO A 236 4.49 9.35 3.38
C PRO A 236 5.99 9.23 3.06
N CYS A 237 6.80 8.72 4.00
CA CYS A 237 8.23 8.51 3.78
C CYS A 237 8.50 7.50 2.66
N ALA A 238 7.80 6.36 2.65
CA ALA A 238 7.91 5.37 1.58
C ALA A 238 7.47 5.94 0.22
N THR A 239 6.41 6.74 0.20
CA THR A 239 5.95 7.44 -1.01
C THR A 239 7.03 8.39 -1.54
N LEU A 240 7.59 9.22 -0.65
CA LEU A 240 8.64 10.15 -1.00
C LEU A 240 9.91 9.43 -1.47
N LEU A 241 10.32 8.36 -0.77
CA LEU A 241 11.45 7.52 -1.16
C LEU A 241 11.29 6.94 -2.57
N LEU A 242 10.11 6.42 -2.91
CA LEU A 242 9.86 5.88 -4.24
C LEU A 242 10.00 6.94 -5.33
N TYR A 243 9.47 8.15 -5.10
CA TYR A 243 9.64 9.25 -6.07
C TYR A 243 11.07 9.76 -6.14
N LEU A 244 11.76 9.86 -5.00
CA LEU A 244 13.18 10.24 -4.97
C LEU A 244 14.07 9.20 -5.67
N VAL A 245 13.76 7.90 -5.53
CA VAL A 245 14.48 6.84 -6.26
C VAL A 245 14.27 6.97 -7.76
N VAL A 246 13.05 7.23 -8.23
CA VAL A 246 12.80 7.50 -9.65
C VAL A 246 13.59 8.73 -10.10
N ALA A 247 13.56 9.82 -9.32
CA ALA A 247 14.33 11.03 -9.61
C ALA A 247 15.85 10.76 -9.64
N LEU A 248 16.36 9.93 -8.73
CA LEU A 248 17.76 9.54 -8.64
C LEU A 248 18.25 8.86 -9.92
N PHE A 249 17.43 7.96 -10.49
CA PHE A 249 17.76 7.34 -11.78
C PHE A 249 17.64 8.31 -12.96
N LEU A 250 16.67 9.23 -12.94
CA LEU A 250 16.52 10.24 -13.99
C LEU A 250 17.63 11.29 -13.98
N THR A 251 18.20 11.59 -12.81
CA THR A 251 19.29 12.58 -12.65
C THR A 251 20.69 12.00 -12.87
N THR A 252 20.80 10.74 -13.29
CA THR A 252 22.10 10.10 -13.58
C THR A 252 23.01 10.93 -14.50
N PRO A 253 22.52 11.66 -15.53
CA PRO A 253 23.37 12.50 -16.38
C PRO A 253 23.86 13.80 -15.71
N LEU A 254 23.34 14.15 -14.52
CA LEU A 254 23.62 15.40 -13.81
C LEU A 254 24.24 15.10 -12.42
N PRO A 255 25.58 14.92 -12.31
CA PRO A 255 26.19 14.38 -11.09
C PRO A 255 25.96 15.24 -9.85
N VAL A 256 25.91 16.56 -9.96
CA VAL A 256 25.65 17.46 -8.83
C VAL A 256 24.24 17.28 -8.30
N VAL A 257 23.25 17.27 -9.20
CA VAL A 257 21.83 17.06 -8.82
C VAL A 257 21.62 15.67 -8.24
N GLN A 258 22.26 14.66 -8.83
CA GLN A 258 22.21 13.28 -8.37
C GLN A 258 22.72 13.13 -6.94
N THR A 259 23.83 13.78 -6.59
CA THR A 259 24.38 13.75 -5.22
C THR A 259 23.39 14.33 -4.22
N VAL A 260 22.75 15.45 -4.55
CA VAL A 260 21.74 16.07 -3.70
C VAL A 260 20.54 15.15 -3.51
N VAL A 261 20.05 14.53 -4.61
CA VAL A 261 18.91 13.59 -4.53
C VAL A 261 19.30 12.34 -3.72
N ALA A 262 20.53 11.82 -3.87
CA ALA A 262 21.01 10.69 -3.08
C ALA A 262 21.04 11.02 -1.58
N GLN A 263 21.50 12.21 -1.20
CA GLN A 263 21.48 12.66 0.19
C GLN A 263 20.05 12.79 0.74
N MET A 264 19.10 13.26 -0.09
CA MET A 264 17.69 13.31 0.30
C MET A 264 17.13 11.88 0.53
N VAL A 265 17.46 10.92 -0.34
CA VAL A 265 17.07 9.52 -0.17
C VAL A 265 17.58 8.98 1.17
N VAL A 266 18.86 9.15 1.47
CA VAL A 266 19.46 8.69 2.73
C VAL A 266 18.80 9.39 3.93
N SER A 267 18.59 10.69 3.87
CA SER A 267 17.99 11.46 4.97
C SER A 267 16.56 11.00 5.27
N VAL A 268 15.73 10.81 4.24
CA VAL A 268 14.34 10.34 4.43
C VAL A 268 14.31 8.91 4.96
N ALA A 269 15.16 8.02 4.43
CA ALA A 269 15.26 6.64 4.92
C ALA A 269 15.73 6.59 6.38
N LYS A 270 16.70 7.43 6.75
CA LYS A 270 17.21 7.54 8.12
C LYS A 270 16.11 8.02 9.08
N VAL A 271 15.42 9.11 8.75
CA VAL A 271 14.30 9.62 9.57
C VAL A 271 13.23 8.56 9.75
N MET A 272 12.84 7.87 8.67
CA MET A 272 11.86 6.79 8.74
C MET A 272 12.33 5.67 9.67
N ASN A 273 13.58 5.21 9.54
CA ASN A 273 14.14 4.15 10.39
C ASN A 273 14.22 4.58 11.87
N GLU A 274 14.65 5.81 12.16
CA GLU A 274 14.76 6.33 13.53
C GLU A 274 13.40 6.44 14.21
N VAL A 275 12.40 6.99 13.52
CA VAL A 275 11.04 7.10 14.06
C VAL A 275 10.44 5.73 14.31
N LEU A 276 10.58 4.77 13.38
CA LEU A 276 10.03 3.43 13.56
C LEU A 276 10.75 2.65 14.66
N ARG A 277 12.06 2.82 14.82
CA ARG A 277 12.84 2.28 15.94
C ARG A 277 12.37 2.87 17.27
N TRP A 278 12.12 4.18 17.31
CA TRP A 278 11.56 4.81 18.50
C TRP A 278 10.18 4.25 18.85
N VAL A 279 9.27 4.15 17.87
CA VAL A 279 7.93 3.56 18.09
C VAL A 279 8.02 2.11 18.55
N SER A 280 8.93 1.30 17.97
CA SER A 280 9.11 -0.11 18.34
C SER A 280 9.63 -0.29 19.78
N SER A 281 10.30 0.75 20.32
CA SER A 281 10.84 0.76 21.70
C SER A 281 9.82 1.24 22.75
N LEU A 282 8.66 1.75 22.35
CA LEU A 282 7.62 2.19 23.28
C LEU A 282 7.05 1.01 24.08
N PRO A 283 6.60 1.24 25.33
CA PRO A 283 5.96 0.21 26.13
C PRO A 283 4.70 -0.30 25.43
N CYS A 284 4.45 -1.60 25.52
CA CYS A 284 3.29 -2.24 24.85
C CYS A 284 3.21 -1.98 23.33
N ALA A 285 4.36 -1.86 22.64
CA ALA A 285 4.38 -1.68 21.19
C ALA A 285 3.68 -2.83 20.45
N THR A 286 3.67 -4.02 21.04
CA THR A 286 2.92 -5.18 20.57
C THR A 286 2.18 -5.82 21.74
N ILE A 287 0.96 -6.29 21.48
CA ILE A 287 0.18 -7.13 22.39
C ILE A 287 0.27 -8.55 21.87
N GLU A 288 0.73 -9.48 22.72
CA GLU A 288 0.76 -10.91 22.38
C GLU A 288 -0.65 -11.47 22.51
N LEU A 289 -1.15 -12.05 21.42
CA LEU A 289 -2.48 -12.63 21.33
C LEU A 289 -2.39 -13.92 20.50
N HIS A 290 -2.80 -15.03 21.08
CA HIS A 290 -2.82 -16.32 20.40
C HIS A 290 -4.28 -16.84 20.27
N PRO A 291 -5.12 -16.20 19.44
CA PRO A 291 -6.49 -16.65 19.28
C PRO A 291 -6.53 -18.01 18.59
N THR A 292 -7.47 -18.84 18.99
CA THR A 292 -7.79 -20.10 18.31
C THR A 292 -8.49 -19.81 16.98
N ILE A 293 -8.57 -20.81 16.10
CA ILE A 293 -9.33 -20.70 14.83
C ILE A 293 -10.76 -20.28 15.09
N LEU A 294 -11.42 -20.89 16.10
CA LEU A 294 -12.79 -20.57 16.47
C LEU A 294 -12.95 -19.10 16.89
N GLN A 295 -12.05 -18.59 17.74
CA GLN A 295 -12.05 -17.19 18.16
C GLN A 295 -11.85 -16.24 16.98
N THR A 296 -10.95 -16.59 16.05
CA THR A 296 -10.71 -15.81 14.83
C THR A 296 -11.97 -15.74 13.95
N VAL A 297 -12.64 -16.87 13.74
CA VAL A 297 -13.91 -16.92 12.98
C VAL A 297 -15.01 -16.10 13.66
N LEU A 298 -15.15 -16.22 14.99
CA LEU A 298 -16.11 -15.42 15.77
C LEU A 298 -15.81 -13.93 15.69
N CYS A 299 -14.53 -13.51 15.70
CA CYS A 299 -14.14 -12.11 15.47
C CYS A 299 -14.60 -11.62 14.10
N TYR A 300 -14.43 -12.40 13.03
CA TYR A 300 -14.94 -12.01 11.72
C TYR A 300 -16.46 -11.95 11.66
N ALA A 301 -17.18 -12.89 12.28
CA ALA A 301 -18.63 -12.84 12.38
C ALA A 301 -19.10 -11.57 13.10
N LEU A 302 -18.43 -11.21 14.22
CA LEU A 302 -18.70 -9.95 14.94
C LEU A 302 -18.42 -8.72 14.08
N LEU A 303 -17.32 -8.68 13.36
CA LEU A 303 -16.99 -7.57 12.45
C LEU A 303 -18.04 -7.39 11.36
N LEU A 304 -18.54 -8.49 10.78
CA LEU A 304 -19.61 -8.44 9.78
C LEU A 304 -20.94 -7.93 10.36
N THR A 305 -21.29 -8.32 11.60
CA THR A 305 -22.50 -7.81 12.27
C THR A 305 -22.39 -6.32 12.57
N ILE A 306 -21.23 -5.85 13.06
CA ILE A 306 -20.95 -4.43 13.31
C ILE A 306 -21.06 -3.63 11.99
N TRP A 307 -20.47 -4.15 10.92
CA TRP A 307 -20.59 -3.53 9.60
C TRP A 307 -22.04 -3.43 9.13
N ALA A 308 -22.82 -4.51 9.24
CA ALA A 308 -24.23 -4.53 8.82
C ALA A 308 -25.09 -3.54 9.62
N MET A 309 -24.83 -3.41 10.93
CA MET A 309 -25.49 -2.40 11.77
C MET A 309 -25.11 -0.98 11.35
N GLY A 310 -23.82 -0.70 11.17
CA GLY A 310 -23.30 0.60 10.74
C GLY A 310 -23.87 1.01 9.39
N TRP A 311 -23.93 0.09 8.43
CA TRP A 311 -24.52 0.31 7.12
C TRP A 311 -26.01 0.67 7.19
N ARG A 312 -26.80 -0.07 7.99
CA ARG A 312 -28.25 0.21 8.20
C ARG A 312 -28.48 1.59 8.83
N LEU A 313 -27.66 1.96 9.81
CA LEU A 313 -27.74 3.29 10.44
C LEU A 313 -27.46 4.39 9.41
N GLN A 314 -26.44 4.23 8.60
CA GLN A 314 -26.07 5.20 7.56
C GLN A 314 -27.19 5.39 6.53
N GLN A 315 -27.84 4.31 6.10
CA GLN A 315 -28.99 4.38 5.19
C GLN A 315 -30.17 5.15 5.82
N ARG A 316 -30.50 4.92 7.09
CA ARG A 316 -31.56 5.64 7.80
C ARG A 316 -31.29 7.14 7.88
N PHE A 317 -30.03 7.54 8.18
CA PHE A 317 -29.66 8.97 8.19
C PHE A 317 -29.75 9.62 6.82
N GLN A 318 -29.45 8.90 5.75
CA GLN A 318 -29.58 9.42 4.39
C GLN A 318 -31.04 9.59 3.95
N SER A 319 -31.92 8.62 4.27
CA SER A 319 -33.35 8.72 3.96
C SER A 319 -34.03 9.86 4.72
N SER A 320 -33.77 10.00 6.02
CA SER A 320 -34.30 11.11 6.82
C SER A 320 -33.84 12.50 6.32
N LYS A 321 -32.62 12.61 5.78
CA LYS A 321 -32.12 13.86 5.22
C LYS A 321 -32.79 14.22 3.88
N ASN A 322 -33.14 13.22 3.07
CA ASN A 322 -33.84 13.41 1.80
C ASN A 322 -35.33 13.75 1.99
N GLU A 323 -35.92 13.39 3.13
CA GLU A 323 -37.30 13.76 3.49
C GLU A 323 -37.42 15.21 4.03
N LEU A 324 -36.29 15.82 4.44
CA LEU A 324 -36.21 17.18 4.99
C LEU A 324 -35.76 18.23 3.95
N THR A 325 -35.39 17.82 2.75
CA THR A 325 -35.01 18.68 1.60
C THR A 325 -36.04 18.62 0.49
#